data_c713791be3ace88106a7bf5b27556a8c
#
_entry.id   c713791be3ace88106a7bf5b27556a8c
#
_cell.length_a   1.000
_cell.length_b   1.000
_cell.length_c   1.000
_cell.angle_alpha   90.00
_cell.angle_beta   90.00
_cell.angle_gamma   90.00
#
_symmetry.space_group_name_H-M   'P 1'
#
loop_
_entity.id
_entity.type
_entity.pdbx_description
1 polymer ?
#
loop_
_entity_poly.entity_id
_entity_poly.type
_entity_poly.pdbx_seq_one_letter_code
_entity_poly.pdbx_strand_id
1 'polypeptide(L)'
;MPHQPDSLFLKIKKTLWDPLDPWLFYAVLAVYLMSMFLLYSADGQDIGRLESKTLHTVIGVVLLLVFSRIRPQVLGHFALPIYVLGMLLLLGVHFFGVTVNGSTRWLNLGIVRLQPSEIMKIGLPMMLAWFFQRFESRLAWYHY
;
A
#
# COMPACT_ATOMS: atom_id res chain seq x y z
N MET A 1 -14.52 3.88 44.27
CA MET A 1 -13.54 3.74 43.17
C MET A 1 -13.79 4.86 42.19
N PRO A 2 -12.90 5.81 42.00
CA PRO A 2 -13.14 6.95 41.11
C PRO A 2 -13.07 6.47 39.66
N HIS A 3 -14.17 6.62 38.95
CA HIS A 3 -14.28 6.47 37.52
C HIS A 3 -13.41 7.58 36.90
N GLN A 4 -12.17 7.27 36.52
CA GLN A 4 -11.40 8.18 35.67
C GLN A 4 -12.11 8.26 34.30
N PRO A 5 -12.48 9.44 33.86
CA PRO A 5 -12.98 9.60 32.51
C PRO A 5 -11.81 9.33 31.56
N ASP A 6 -11.80 8.17 30.92
CA ASP A 6 -10.93 7.90 29.80
C ASP A 6 -11.13 9.06 28.82
N SER A 7 -10.19 9.99 28.83
CA SER A 7 -10.31 11.16 27.94
C SER A 7 -10.43 10.63 26.52
N LEU A 8 -11.33 11.20 25.77
CA LEU A 8 -11.58 10.85 24.35
C LEU A 8 -10.26 10.80 23.56
N PHE A 9 -9.31 11.63 23.99
CA PHE A 9 -7.95 11.69 23.48
C PHE A 9 -7.16 10.38 23.72
N LEU A 10 -7.26 9.76 24.91
CA LEU A 10 -6.58 8.48 25.20
C LEU A 10 -7.20 7.34 24.39
N LYS A 11 -8.52 7.34 24.20
CA LYS A 11 -9.20 6.37 23.33
C LYS A 11 -8.77 6.53 21.87
N ILE A 12 -8.73 7.76 21.36
CA ILE A 12 -8.28 8.04 20.00
C ILE A 12 -6.81 7.65 19.83
N LYS A 13 -5.93 8.02 20.78
CA LYS A 13 -4.52 7.66 20.76
C LYS A 13 -4.34 6.14 20.71
N LYS A 14 -4.97 5.41 21.61
CA LYS A 14 -4.91 3.95 21.67
C LYS A 14 -5.44 3.33 20.38
N THR A 15 -6.56 3.85 19.88
CA THR A 15 -7.16 3.36 18.65
C THR A 15 -6.30 3.62 17.41
N LEU A 16 -5.56 4.72 17.33
CA LEU A 16 -4.73 5.06 16.17
C LEU A 16 -3.35 4.40 16.19
N TRP A 17 -2.74 4.21 17.37
CA TRP A 17 -1.35 3.77 17.48
C TRP A 17 -1.18 2.28 17.78
N ASP A 18 -2.15 1.62 18.44
CA ASP A 18 -2.03 0.19 18.78
C ASP A 18 -1.79 -0.75 17.56
N PRO A 19 -2.33 -0.48 16.35
CA PRO A 19 -2.09 -1.35 15.21
C PRO A 19 -0.79 -1.05 14.44
N LEU A 20 -0.05 0.01 14.79
CA LEU A 20 1.15 0.42 14.06
C LEU A 20 2.40 0.12 14.90
N ASP A 21 3.33 -0.63 14.31
CA ASP A 21 4.66 -0.78 14.87
C ASP A 21 5.38 0.60 14.85
N PRO A 22 5.81 1.14 16.02
CA PRO A 22 6.45 2.44 16.08
C PRO A 22 7.74 2.50 15.24
N TRP A 23 8.50 1.42 15.15
CA TRP A 23 9.72 1.37 14.35
C TRP A 23 9.42 1.50 12.86
N LEU A 24 8.36 0.81 12.39
CA LEU A 24 7.90 0.93 11.02
C LEU A 24 7.42 2.35 10.70
N PHE A 25 6.69 2.97 11.63
CA PHE A 25 6.22 4.35 11.47
C PHE A 25 7.39 5.33 11.34
N TYR A 26 8.40 5.25 12.21
CA TYR A 26 9.58 6.10 12.13
C TYR A 26 10.38 5.87 10.84
N ALA A 27 10.50 4.63 10.38
CA ALA A 27 11.15 4.32 9.11
C ALA A 27 10.42 4.98 7.91
N VAL A 28 9.10 4.87 7.86
CA VAL A 28 8.28 5.51 6.82
C VAL A 28 8.41 7.03 6.88
N LEU A 29 8.38 7.62 8.08
CA LEU A 29 8.56 9.05 8.29
C LEU A 29 9.93 9.52 7.81
N ALA A 30 11.00 8.81 8.12
CA ALA A 30 12.34 9.14 7.68
C ALA A 30 12.47 9.12 6.16
N VAL A 31 11.93 8.08 5.49
CA VAL A 31 11.90 8.00 4.02
C VAL A 31 11.08 9.14 3.42
N TYR A 32 9.97 9.51 4.03
CA TYR A 32 9.15 10.63 3.58
C TYR A 32 9.90 11.96 3.68
N LEU A 33 10.54 12.26 4.82
CA LEU A 33 11.32 13.48 5.00
C LEU A 33 12.49 13.56 4.01
N MET A 34 13.21 12.46 3.83
CA MET A 34 14.28 12.37 2.83
C MET A 34 13.75 12.61 1.41
N SER A 35 12.60 12.04 1.08
CA SER A 35 11.94 12.22 -0.22
C SER A 35 11.50 13.67 -0.47
N MET A 36 11.02 14.37 0.58
CA MET A 36 10.67 15.79 0.49
C MET A 36 11.91 16.66 0.26
N PHE A 37 12.99 16.39 0.99
CA PHE A 37 14.25 17.10 0.82
C PHE A 37 14.81 16.94 -0.59
N LEU A 38 14.84 15.72 -1.11
CA LEU A 38 15.31 15.43 -2.47
C LEU A 38 14.43 16.09 -3.53
N LEU A 39 13.11 16.08 -3.36
CA LEU A 39 12.20 16.72 -4.30
C LEU A 39 12.40 18.23 -4.33
N TYR A 40 12.52 18.86 -3.16
CA TYR A 40 12.78 20.30 -3.06
C TYR A 40 14.08 20.70 -3.72
N SER A 41 15.13 19.89 -3.54
CA SER A 41 16.45 20.14 -4.13
C SER A 41 16.47 19.93 -5.65
N ALA A 42 15.75 18.92 -6.15
CA ALA A 42 15.79 18.53 -7.57
C ALA A 42 14.89 19.40 -8.47
N ASP A 43 13.81 19.94 -7.94
CA ASP A 43 12.75 20.60 -8.74
C ASP A 43 12.83 22.13 -8.76
N GLY A 44 14.00 22.69 -8.39
CA GLY A 44 14.23 24.13 -8.43
C GLY A 44 13.30 24.94 -7.50
N GLN A 45 12.88 24.36 -6.37
CA GLN A 45 12.06 24.98 -5.34
C GLN A 45 10.57 25.23 -5.75
N ASP A 46 10.02 24.38 -6.64
CA ASP A 46 8.62 24.46 -7.01
C ASP A 46 7.70 23.98 -5.86
N ILE A 47 7.05 24.95 -5.20
CA ILE A 47 6.16 24.71 -4.06
C ILE A 47 4.90 23.94 -4.48
N GLY A 48 4.39 24.12 -5.71
CA GLY A 48 3.17 23.44 -6.18
C GLY A 48 3.31 21.92 -6.24
N ARG A 49 4.52 21.43 -6.57
CA ARG A 49 4.80 19.98 -6.56
C ARG A 49 4.91 19.43 -5.15
N LEU A 50 5.43 20.22 -4.20
CA LEU A 50 5.45 19.83 -2.79
C LEU A 50 4.04 19.68 -2.21
N GLU A 51 3.13 20.62 -2.53
CA GLU A 51 1.72 20.53 -2.09
C GLU A 51 1.04 19.26 -2.62
N SER A 52 1.18 18.99 -3.92
CA SER A 52 0.62 17.77 -4.52
C SER A 52 1.16 16.51 -3.86
N LYS A 53 2.46 16.44 -3.59
CA LYS A 53 3.10 15.31 -2.93
C LYS A 53 2.60 15.16 -1.49
N THR A 54 2.50 16.26 -0.77
CA THR A 54 1.99 16.25 0.61
C THR A 54 0.55 15.74 0.66
N LEU A 55 -0.30 16.20 -0.26
CA LEU A 55 -1.69 15.72 -0.36
C LEU A 55 -1.74 14.20 -0.61
N HIS A 56 -0.97 13.69 -1.57
CA HIS A 56 -0.91 12.25 -1.84
C HIS A 56 -0.38 11.46 -0.64
N THR A 57 0.58 12.02 0.10
CA THR A 57 1.10 11.39 1.31
C THR A 57 0.04 11.33 2.42
N VAL A 58 -0.71 12.41 2.63
CA VAL A 58 -1.81 12.42 3.60
C VAL A 58 -2.85 11.36 3.25
N ILE A 59 -3.23 11.27 1.97
CA ILE A 59 -4.15 10.22 1.48
C ILE A 59 -3.55 8.84 1.74
N GLY A 60 -2.26 8.64 1.45
CA GLY A 60 -1.55 7.38 1.71
C GLY A 60 -1.56 6.98 3.19
N VAL A 61 -1.31 7.94 4.10
CA VAL A 61 -1.36 7.70 5.55
C VAL A 61 -2.78 7.34 6.00
N VAL A 62 -3.80 8.04 5.50
CA VAL A 62 -5.20 7.71 5.81
C VAL A 62 -5.53 6.28 5.35
N LEU A 63 -5.15 5.90 4.12
CA LEU A 63 -5.34 4.56 3.61
C LEU A 63 -4.59 3.52 4.47
N LEU A 64 -3.34 3.80 4.85
CA LEU A 64 -2.56 2.93 5.74
C LEU A 64 -3.30 2.68 7.06
N LEU A 65 -3.83 3.74 7.70
CA LEU A 65 -4.60 3.62 8.92
C LEU A 65 -5.89 2.81 8.73
N VAL A 66 -6.57 2.97 7.62
CA VAL A 66 -7.78 2.18 7.28
C VAL A 66 -7.42 0.71 7.09
N PHE A 67 -6.41 0.42 6.26
CA PHE A 67 -5.99 -0.95 5.98
C PHE A 67 -5.39 -1.66 7.19
N SER A 68 -4.73 -0.95 8.10
CA SER A 68 -4.20 -1.53 9.35
C SER A 68 -5.29 -2.09 10.28
N ARG A 69 -6.56 -1.70 10.05
CA ARG A 69 -7.73 -2.20 10.81
C ARG A 69 -8.37 -3.42 10.20
N ILE A 70 -8.03 -3.75 8.96
CA ILE A 70 -8.61 -4.89 8.27
C ILE A 70 -7.94 -6.17 8.78
N ARG A 71 -8.74 -7.14 9.18
CA ARG A 71 -8.23 -8.44 9.64
C ARG A 71 -7.54 -9.16 8.48
N PRO A 72 -6.36 -9.77 8.69
CA PRO A 72 -5.63 -10.50 7.64
C PRO A 72 -6.47 -11.58 6.94
N GLN A 73 -7.41 -12.20 7.66
CA GLN A 73 -8.30 -13.21 7.09
C GLN A 73 -9.22 -12.63 6.00
N VAL A 74 -9.68 -11.39 6.17
CA VAL A 74 -10.49 -10.70 5.15
C VAL A 74 -9.63 -10.42 3.92
N LEU A 75 -8.40 -9.94 4.11
CA LEU A 75 -7.45 -9.72 3.01
C LEU A 75 -7.16 -11.01 2.24
N GLY A 76 -7.06 -12.15 2.94
CA GLY A 76 -6.86 -13.46 2.32
C GLY A 76 -7.98 -13.85 1.33
N HIS A 77 -9.23 -13.45 1.58
CA HIS A 77 -10.34 -13.72 0.64
C HIS A 77 -10.21 -12.91 -0.65
N PHE A 78 -9.60 -11.73 -0.59
CA PHE A 78 -9.38 -10.87 -1.75
C PHE A 78 -8.07 -11.17 -2.50
N ALA A 79 -7.21 -12.04 -1.96
CA ALA A 79 -5.90 -12.34 -2.54
C ALA A 79 -6.02 -12.89 -3.97
N LEU A 80 -6.86 -13.92 -4.17
CA LEU A 80 -7.06 -14.53 -5.47
C LEU A 80 -7.73 -13.56 -6.49
N PRO A 81 -8.84 -12.87 -6.17
CA PRO A 81 -9.45 -11.90 -7.08
C PRO A 81 -8.50 -10.77 -7.50
N ILE A 82 -7.75 -10.19 -6.56
CA ILE A 82 -6.80 -9.10 -6.85
C ILE A 82 -5.65 -9.61 -7.74
N TYR A 83 -5.14 -10.80 -7.46
CA TYR A 83 -4.07 -11.41 -8.27
C TYR A 83 -4.54 -11.68 -9.70
N VAL A 84 -5.72 -12.29 -9.88
CA VAL A 84 -6.29 -12.57 -11.20
C VAL A 84 -6.57 -11.27 -11.96
N LEU A 85 -7.14 -10.26 -11.30
CA LEU A 85 -7.37 -8.95 -11.88
C LEU A 85 -6.04 -8.31 -12.33
N GLY A 86 -5.02 -8.34 -11.48
CA GLY A 86 -3.70 -7.82 -11.82
C GLY A 86 -3.08 -8.52 -13.03
N MET A 87 -3.21 -9.85 -13.11
CA MET A 87 -2.75 -10.63 -14.26
C MET A 87 -3.49 -10.26 -15.55
N LEU A 88 -4.81 -10.11 -15.50
CA LEU A 88 -5.62 -9.69 -16.65
C LEU A 88 -5.25 -8.27 -17.10
N LEU A 89 -5.00 -7.35 -16.16
CA LEU A 89 -4.55 -6.00 -16.49
C LEU A 89 -3.14 -5.99 -17.09
N LEU A 90 -2.23 -6.85 -16.64
CA LEU A 90 -0.91 -6.99 -17.24
C LEU A 90 -0.99 -7.52 -18.67
N LEU A 91 -1.85 -8.51 -18.92
CA LEU A 91 -2.15 -8.96 -20.27
C LEU A 91 -2.75 -7.84 -21.11
N GLY A 92 -3.65 -7.03 -20.53
CA GLY A 92 -4.21 -5.86 -21.19
C GLY A 92 -3.15 -4.82 -21.59
N VAL A 93 -2.11 -4.61 -20.78
CA VAL A 93 -0.98 -3.74 -21.17
C VAL A 93 -0.24 -4.28 -22.38
N HIS A 94 -0.10 -5.60 -22.49
CA HIS A 94 0.56 -6.20 -23.64
C HIS A 94 -0.14 -5.87 -24.97
N PHE A 95 -1.47 -5.83 -24.98
CA PHE A 95 -2.26 -5.58 -26.19
C PHE A 95 -2.66 -4.11 -26.38
N PHE A 96 -2.91 -3.37 -25.29
CA PHE A 96 -3.47 -2.01 -25.31
C PHE A 96 -2.62 -0.99 -24.56
N GLY A 97 -1.38 -1.35 -24.21
CA GLY A 97 -0.52 -0.49 -23.41
C GLY A 97 -0.06 0.76 -24.17
N VAL A 98 0.01 1.87 -23.44
CA VAL A 98 0.54 3.14 -23.92
C VAL A 98 2.01 3.27 -23.52
N THR A 99 2.84 3.64 -24.49
CA THR A 99 4.25 3.87 -24.26
C THR A 99 4.46 5.27 -23.68
N VAL A 100 5.04 5.33 -22.48
CA VAL A 100 5.44 6.58 -21.82
C VAL A 100 6.93 6.47 -21.49
N ASN A 101 7.70 7.48 -21.92
CA ASN A 101 9.17 7.51 -21.72
C ASN A 101 9.88 6.23 -22.21
N GLY A 102 9.48 5.73 -23.39
CA GLY A 102 10.13 4.56 -24.00
C GLY A 102 9.72 3.21 -23.41
N SER A 103 8.74 3.16 -22.49
CA SER A 103 8.29 1.93 -21.83
C SER A 103 6.77 1.81 -21.87
N THR A 104 6.28 0.66 -22.37
CA THR A 104 4.84 0.34 -22.45
C THR A 104 4.41 -0.33 -21.15
N ARG A 105 3.94 0.46 -20.16
CA ARG A 105 3.59 -0.02 -18.82
C ARG A 105 2.23 0.50 -18.32
N TRP A 106 1.59 1.36 -19.09
CA TRP A 106 0.41 2.09 -18.66
C TRP A 106 -0.80 1.68 -19.48
N LEU A 107 -1.93 1.48 -18.80
CA LEU A 107 -3.24 1.42 -19.41
C LEU A 107 -3.91 2.79 -19.29
N ASN A 108 -4.36 3.32 -20.40
CA ASN A 108 -5.16 4.55 -20.41
C ASN A 108 -6.64 4.16 -20.36
N LEU A 109 -7.26 4.36 -19.22
CA LEU A 109 -8.69 4.11 -19.01
C LEU A 109 -9.55 5.35 -19.29
N GLY A 110 -9.01 6.32 -20.01
CA GLY A 110 -9.67 7.59 -20.36
C GLY A 110 -9.42 8.67 -19.30
N ILE A 111 -9.92 8.50 -18.10
CA ILE A 111 -9.83 9.48 -17.00
C ILE A 111 -8.57 9.28 -16.16
N VAL A 112 -8.14 8.03 -16.01
CA VAL A 112 -7.01 7.65 -15.16
C VAL A 112 -6.03 6.78 -15.93
N ARG A 113 -4.74 7.05 -15.77
CA ARG A 113 -3.66 6.16 -16.21
C ARG A 113 -3.35 5.17 -15.10
N LEU A 114 -3.54 3.90 -15.36
CA LEU A 114 -3.31 2.83 -14.40
C LEU A 114 -2.07 2.04 -14.80
N GLN A 115 -1.20 1.79 -13.83
CA GLN A 115 -0.05 0.91 -14.00
C GLN A 115 -0.34 -0.43 -13.31
N PRO A 116 -0.63 -1.50 -14.05
CA PRO A 116 -1.02 -2.78 -13.45
C PRO A 116 0.04 -3.41 -12.57
N SER A 117 1.31 -3.13 -12.80
CA SER A 117 2.39 -3.59 -11.92
C SER A 117 2.29 -3.07 -10.48
N GLU A 118 1.66 -1.91 -10.25
CA GLU A 118 1.42 -1.41 -8.90
C GLU A 118 0.40 -2.28 -8.15
N ILE A 119 -0.64 -2.74 -8.85
CA ILE A 119 -1.62 -3.68 -8.29
C ILE A 119 -0.95 -5.01 -7.98
N MET A 120 -0.06 -5.50 -8.86
CA MET A 120 0.64 -6.76 -8.65
C MET A 120 1.63 -6.73 -7.48
N LYS A 121 2.21 -5.58 -7.15
CA LYS A 121 3.04 -5.44 -5.93
C LYS A 121 2.27 -5.78 -4.66
N ILE A 122 0.96 -5.55 -4.64
CA ILE A 122 0.07 -5.92 -3.54
C ILE A 122 -0.49 -7.33 -3.74
N GLY A 123 -0.97 -7.62 -4.94
CA GLY A 123 -1.65 -8.87 -5.27
C GLY A 123 -0.77 -10.11 -5.13
N LEU A 124 0.49 -10.03 -5.56
CA LEU A 124 1.41 -11.17 -5.51
C LEU A 124 1.77 -11.57 -4.06
N PRO A 125 2.22 -10.68 -3.17
CA PRO A 125 2.47 -11.04 -1.77
C PRO A 125 1.22 -11.56 -1.05
N MET A 126 0.05 -10.97 -1.30
CA MET A 126 -1.21 -11.44 -0.74
C MET A 126 -1.55 -12.86 -1.21
N MET A 127 -1.38 -13.13 -2.50
CA MET A 127 -1.62 -14.46 -3.07
C MET A 127 -0.65 -15.50 -2.51
N LEU A 128 0.63 -15.15 -2.37
CA LEU A 128 1.63 -16.03 -1.75
C LEU A 128 1.30 -16.32 -0.29
N ALA A 129 0.95 -15.31 0.50
CA ALA A 129 0.56 -15.48 1.89
C ALA A 129 -0.67 -16.39 2.03
N TRP A 130 -1.68 -16.18 1.19
CA TRP A 130 -2.87 -17.04 1.15
C TRP A 130 -2.52 -18.47 0.74
N PHE A 131 -1.67 -18.65 -0.26
CA PHE A 131 -1.23 -19.97 -0.72
C PHE A 131 -0.49 -20.72 0.37
N PHE A 132 0.52 -20.12 1.00
CA PHE A 132 1.29 -20.77 2.07
C PHE A 132 0.40 -21.09 3.27
N GLN A 133 -0.46 -20.19 3.69
CA GLN A 133 -1.41 -20.44 4.79
C GLN A 133 -2.32 -21.63 4.50
N ARG A 134 -2.78 -21.78 3.26
CA ARG A 134 -3.69 -22.87 2.87
C ARG A 134 -3.00 -24.21 2.74
N PHE A 135 -1.75 -24.23 2.35
CA PHE A 135 -0.97 -25.44 2.06
C PHE A 135 0.12 -25.72 3.10
N GLU A 136 0.14 -25.00 4.22
CA GLU A 136 1.14 -25.15 5.27
C GLU A 136 1.32 -26.60 5.74
N SER A 137 0.23 -27.33 5.95
CA SER A 137 0.25 -28.73 6.37
C SER A 137 0.85 -29.69 5.33
N ARG A 138 0.86 -29.30 4.05
CA ARG A 138 1.46 -30.11 2.98
C ARG A 138 2.92 -29.75 2.73
N LEU A 139 3.32 -28.52 3.02
CA LEU A 139 4.71 -28.05 2.86
C LEU A 139 5.62 -28.56 3.96
N ALA A 140 5.11 -28.84 5.16
CA ALA A 140 5.85 -29.47 6.24
C ALA A 140 6.41 -30.85 5.87
N TRP A 141 5.92 -31.48 4.82
CA TRP A 141 6.35 -32.81 4.35
C TRP A 141 7.68 -32.80 3.58
N TYR A 142 8.16 -31.64 3.10
CA TYR A 142 9.42 -31.55 2.32
C TYR A 142 10.66 -31.22 3.16
N HIS A 143 10.56 -31.11 4.47
CA HIS A 143 11.65 -30.72 5.36
C HIS A 143 12.17 -31.85 6.28
N TYR A 144 11.81 -33.11 6.02
CA TYR A 144 12.38 -34.26 6.72
C TYR A 144 13.06 -35.19 5.75
#